data_9d77579a0f013f0294487cc9ba4dfee1
#
_entry.id   9d77579a0f013f0294487cc9ba4dfee1
#
_cell.length_a   1.000
_cell.length_b   1.000
_cell.length_c   1.000
_cell.angle_alpha   90.00
_cell.angle_beta   90.00
_cell.angle_gamma   90.00
#
_symmetry.space_group_name_H-M   'P 1'
#
loop_
_entity.id
_entity.type
_entity.pdbx_description
1 polymer ?
#
loop_
_entity_poly.entity_id
_entity_poly.type
_entity_poly.pdbx_seq_one_letter_code
_entity_poly.pdbx_strand_id
1 'polypeptide(L)'
;VQLSPLGTTGLQVSQVALGTAPLGGGLFGDCDEQQAERVVHEALDLGITLVDTSPYYGDAEERLGRALRGGRRDRVVLATKAGRYGSDDFDVSAARIRSSLQRSLDLLRTDHVDVFQLHDVEFVPLEQIREVAVPALLALREEGLVRAVGVTGYPVETICALVEEFDLDVVLTYAHATLLDDSLMTRVLPVAEANGTAVMNAAAVSLGLLTPSGGSMAADHPASPVIREAAAAVVALCQREGVDVAQLANQYSIQRSGAATTVIGTRKPANVRAAVEAAGEPIDEELLAEVLALRPPADQRTWPAGGWRG
;
A
#
# COMPACT_ATOMS: atom_id res chain seq x y z
N VAL A 1 9.17 -11.47 12.17
CA VAL A 1 7.89 -10.79 11.83
C VAL A 1 6.76 -11.79 11.98
N GLN A 2 5.66 -11.38 12.61
CA GLN A 2 4.46 -12.22 12.75
C GLN A 2 3.78 -12.38 11.38
N LEU A 3 3.25 -13.61 11.11
CA LEU A 3 2.47 -13.88 9.90
C LEU A 3 0.97 -13.78 10.22
N SER A 4 0.22 -13.28 9.25
CA SER A 4 -1.24 -13.18 9.27
C SER A 4 -1.83 -13.80 8.01
N PRO A 5 -3.01 -14.42 8.06
CA PRO A 5 -3.69 -14.87 6.85
C PRO A 5 -4.08 -13.67 5.96
N LEU A 6 -3.91 -13.81 4.66
CA LEU A 6 -4.42 -12.84 3.69
C LEU A 6 -5.87 -13.24 3.34
N GLY A 7 -6.80 -12.92 4.23
CA GLY A 7 -8.20 -13.27 4.09
C GLY A 7 -8.41 -14.78 3.92
N THR A 8 -9.23 -15.15 2.95
CA THR A 8 -9.59 -16.54 2.62
C THR A 8 -8.70 -17.16 1.54
N THR A 9 -7.68 -16.45 1.04
CA THR A 9 -6.80 -16.87 -0.07
C THR A 9 -5.92 -18.09 0.22
N GLY A 10 -5.77 -18.47 1.50
CA GLY A 10 -4.81 -19.47 1.95
C GLY A 10 -3.36 -18.99 2.01
N LEU A 11 -3.09 -17.75 1.62
CA LEU A 11 -1.76 -17.13 1.70
C LEU A 11 -1.49 -16.61 3.12
N GLN A 12 -0.23 -16.73 3.56
CA GLN A 12 0.25 -16.14 4.82
C GLN A 12 1.21 -15.00 4.51
N VAL A 13 0.99 -13.85 5.10
CA VAL A 13 1.80 -12.65 4.86
C VAL A 13 2.32 -12.05 6.17
N SER A 14 3.49 -11.46 6.12
CA SER A 14 4.05 -10.72 7.25
C SER A 14 3.25 -9.43 7.53
N GLN A 15 3.12 -9.03 8.78
CA GLN A 15 2.45 -7.77 9.18
C GLN A 15 3.04 -6.53 8.50
N VAL A 16 4.30 -6.60 8.09
CA VAL A 16 5.00 -5.59 7.28
C VAL A 16 5.22 -6.15 5.90
N ALA A 17 4.84 -5.43 4.87
CA ALA A 17 5.12 -5.73 3.47
C ALA A 17 6.06 -4.69 2.85
N LEU A 18 6.83 -5.08 1.84
CA LEU A 18 7.66 -4.17 1.07
C LEU A 18 6.89 -3.61 -0.12
N GLY A 19 6.71 -2.28 -0.17
CA GLY A 19 6.25 -1.55 -1.34
C GLY A 19 7.42 -1.08 -2.20
N THR A 20 7.37 -1.36 -3.49
CA THR A 20 8.49 -1.10 -4.41
C THR A 20 8.39 0.21 -5.19
N ALA A 21 7.36 1.03 -5.00
CA ALA A 21 7.25 2.31 -5.69
C ALA A 21 8.54 3.16 -5.60
N PRO A 22 9.16 3.36 -4.42
CA PRO A 22 10.42 4.12 -4.34
C PRO A 22 11.62 3.44 -5.01
N LEU A 23 11.53 2.16 -5.36
CA LEU A 23 12.60 1.40 -6.00
C LEU A 23 12.58 1.54 -7.54
N GLY A 24 11.48 2.05 -8.11
CA GLY A 24 11.32 2.16 -9.56
C GLY A 24 12.08 3.32 -10.21
N GLY A 25 12.50 4.31 -9.42
CA GLY A 25 13.11 5.53 -9.97
C GLY A 25 12.09 6.51 -10.57
N GLY A 26 12.56 7.49 -11.29
CA GLY A 26 11.68 8.45 -11.98
C GLY A 26 10.82 9.27 -11.01
N LEU A 27 9.50 9.21 -11.17
CA LEU A 27 8.52 9.92 -10.34
C LEU A 27 8.66 9.64 -8.83
N PHE A 28 9.16 8.46 -8.47
CA PHE A 28 9.29 8.04 -7.07
C PHE A 28 10.68 8.34 -6.49
N GLY A 29 11.50 9.11 -7.20
CA GLY A 29 12.83 9.55 -6.81
C GLY A 29 13.94 8.62 -7.27
N ASP A 30 15.18 9.08 -7.14
CA ASP A 30 16.36 8.36 -7.63
C ASP A 30 16.61 7.10 -6.81
N CYS A 31 16.71 5.98 -7.50
CA CYS A 31 17.09 4.68 -6.97
C CYS A 31 17.84 3.92 -8.06
N ASP A 32 19.02 3.44 -7.77
CA ASP A 32 19.75 2.55 -8.69
C ASP A 32 19.41 1.07 -8.44
N GLU A 33 19.82 0.21 -9.34
CA GLU A 33 19.54 -1.22 -9.28
C GLU A 33 20.14 -1.87 -8.03
N GLN A 34 21.38 -1.51 -7.66
CA GLN A 34 22.04 -2.07 -6.48
C GLN A 34 21.35 -1.65 -5.19
N GLN A 35 20.86 -0.43 -5.14
CA GLN A 35 20.10 0.07 -3.99
C GLN A 35 18.77 -0.68 -3.86
N ALA A 36 18.04 -0.87 -4.98
CA ALA A 36 16.81 -1.65 -5.01
C ALA A 36 17.07 -3.10 -4.54
N GLU A 37 18.11 -3.74 -5.06
CA GLU A 37 18.50 -5.10 -4.66
C GLU A 37 18.79 -5.19 -3.16
N ARG A 38 19.56 -4.26 -2.60
CA ARG A 38 19.86 -4.23 -1.15
C ARG A 38 18.61 -4.11 -0.31
N VAL A 39 17.63 -3.27 -0.70
CA VAL A 39 16.37 -3.10 0.02
C VAL A 39 15.53 -4.37 -0.02
N VAL A 40 15.41 -5.00 -1.19
CA VAL A 40 14.66 -6.26 -1.33
C VAL A 40 15.31 -7.38 -0.52
N HIS A 41 16.62 -7.55 -0.58
CA HIS A 41 17.33 -8.58 0.18
C HIS A 41 17.19 -8.34 1.68
N GLU A 42 17.36 -7.11 2.15
CA GLU A 42 17.14 -6.76 3.56
C GLU A 42 15.73 -7.13 4.02
N ALA A 43 14.70 -6.80 3.23
CA ALA A 43 13.32 -7.15 3.55
C ALA A 43 13.13 -8.67 3.71
N LEU A 44 13.65 -9.45 2.78
CA LEU A 44 13.57 -10.91 2.84
C LEU A 44 14.35 -11.52 4.02
N ASP A 45 15.52 -10.96 4.34
CA ASP A 45 16.36 -11.44 5.45
C ASP A 45 15.75 -11.11 6.82
N LEU A 46 14.95 -10.05 6.89
CA LEU A 46 14.13 -9.69 8.06
C LEU A 46 12.81 -10.48 8.16
N GLY A 47 12.51 -11.35 7.18
CA GLY A 47 11.32 -12.20 7.21
C GLY A 47 10.06 -11.54 6.65
N ILE A 48 10.19 -10.45 5.86
CA ILE A 48 9.07 -9.91 5.09
C ILE A 48 8.72 -10.91 3.98
N THR A 49 7.45 -11.30 3.90
CA THR A 49 6.96 -12.30 2.94
C THR A 49 6.08 -11.74 1.85
N LEU A 50 5.57 -10.50 1.96
CA LEU A 50 4.79 -9.87 0.91
C LEU A 50 5.57 -8.73 0.27
N VAL A 51 5.65 -8.73 -1.06
CA VAL A 51 6.24 -7.65 -1.85
C VAL A 51 5.20 -7.14 -2.84
N ASP A 52 4.91 -5.84 -2.77
CA ASP A 52 3.93 -5.15 -3.63
C ASP A 52 4.64 -4.27 -4.65
N THR A 53 4.28 -4.45 -5.92
CA THR A 53 4.81 -3.68 -7.05
C THR A 53 3.70 -3.24 -8.01
N SER A 54 4.06 -2.58 -9.12
CA SER A 54 3.12 -2.15 -10.16
C SER A 54 3.86 -1.76 -11.43
N PRO A 55 3.27 -1.94 -12.62
CA PRO A 55 3.75 -1.35 -13.87
C PRO A 55 3.88 0.18 -13.84
N TYR A 56 3.10 0.86 -12.99
CA TYR A 56 3.17 2.31 -12.79
C TYR A 56 4.47 2.75 -12.10
N TYR A 57 5.15 1.88 -11.39
CA TYR A 57 6.32 2.22 -10.57
C TYR A 57 7.65 2.22 -11.34
N GLY A 58 7.67 2.73 -12.57
CA GLY A 58 8.87 2.81 -13.39
C GLY A 58 9.54 1.45 -13.58
N ASP A 59 10.83 1.33 -13.22
CA ASP A 59 11.59 0.07 -13.38
C ASP A 59 11.40 -0.92 -12.22
N ALA A 60 10.45 -0.71 -11.30
CA ALA A 60 10.34 -1.49 -10.07
C ALA A 60 10.15 -3.00 -10.33
N GLU A 61 9.30 -3.39 -11.29
CA GLU A 61 9.09 -4.81 -11.62
C GLU A 61 10.37 -5.47 -12.16
N GLU A 62 11.11 -4.80 -13.04
CA GLU A 62 12.33 -5.34 -13.59
C GLU A 62 13.43 -5.49 -12.54
N ARG A 63 13.60 -4.49 -11.67
CA ARG A 63 14.56 -4.52 -10.56
C ARG A 63 14.21 -5.58 -9.54
N LEU A 64 12.92 -5.70 -9.20
CA LEU A 64 12.43 -6.75 -8.32
C LEU A 64 12.66 -8.14 -8.90
N GLY A 65 12.37 -8.35 -10.20
CA GLY A 65 12.63 -9.62 -10.88
C GLY A 65 14.09 -10.04 -10.87
N ARG A 66 15.03 -9.06 -10.88
CA ARG A 66 16.47 -9.32 -10.73
C ARG A 66 16.82 -9.67 -9.27
N ALA A 67 16.28 -8.94 -8.31
CA ALA A 67 16.55 -9.15 -6.88
C ALA A 67 16.00 -10.48 -6.36
N LEU A 68 14.91 -10.99 -6.95
CA LEU A 68 14.28 -12.26 -6.54
C LEU A 68 14.94 -13.51 -7.16
N ARG A 69 16.02 -13.39 -7.90
CA ARG A 69 16.76 -14.54 -8.45
C ARG A 69 17.35 -15.43 -7.35
N GLY A 70 17.74 -16.65 -7.73
CA GLY A 70 18.42 -17.59 -6.82
C GLY A 70 17.50 -18.19 -5.76
N GLY A 71 16.26 -18.50 -6.11
CA GLY A 71 15.26 -19.13 -5.24
C GLY A 71 14.57 -18.19 -4.27
N ARG A 72 14.81 -16.87 -4.36
CA ARG A 72 14.15 -15.89 -3.49
C ARG A 72 12.69 -15.67 -3.84
N ARG A 73 12.29 -15.89 -5.10
CA ARG A 73 10.87 -15.81 -5.54
C ARG A 73 9.96 -16.68 -4.69
N ASP A 74 10.41 -17.87 -4.34
CA ASP A 74 9.63 -18.84 -3.56
C ASP A 74 9.42 -18.43 -2.09
N ARG A 75 10.12 -17.39 -1.64
CA ARG A 75 10.04 -16.87 -0.27
C ARG A 75 9.00 -15.76 -0.14
N VAL A 76 8.37 -15.32 -1.23
CA VAL A 76 7.49 -14.14 -1.22
C VAL A 76 6.11 -14.45 -1.80
N VAL A 77 5.10 -13.82 -1.22
CA VAL A 77 3.81 -13.52 -1.84
C VAL A 77 4.00 -12.28 -2.69
N LEU A 78 3.91 -12.42 -4.00
CA LEU A 78 4.18 -11.35 -4.96
C LEU A 78 2.88 -10.74 -5.44
N ALA A 79 2.71 -9.44 -5.17
CA ALA A 79 1.57 -8.66 -5.62
C ALA A 79 1.99 -7.66 -6.71
N THR A 80 1.24 -7.62 -7.82
CA THR A 80 1.37 -6.57 -8.83
C THR A 80 0.01 -6.08 -9.30
N LYS A 81 -0.03 -5.12 -10.22
CA LYS A 81 -1.24 -4.39 -10.55
C LYS A 81 -1.44 -4.23 -12.06
N ALA A 82 -2.63 -3.76 -12.45
CA ALA A 82 -2.98 -3.36 -13.81
C ALA A 82 -3.88 -2.12 -13.80
N GLY A 83 -4.12 -1.55 -14.96
CA GLY A 83 -5.06 -0.45 -15.15
C GLY A 83 -4.44 0.94 -15.13
N ARG A 84 -3.35 1.15 -14.37
CA ARG A 84 -2.55 2.37 -14.35
C ARG A 84 -1.12 2.07 -14.79
N TYR A 85 -0.64 2.78 -15.81
CA TYR A 85 0.68 2.54 -16.44
C TYR A 85 1.55 3.79 -16.46
N GLY A 86 0.98 4.95 -16.18
CA GLY A 86 1.65 6.25 -16.11
C GLY A 86 0.83 7.24 -15.30
N SER A 87 1.30 8.47 -15.19
CA SER A 87 0.57 9.54 -14.48
C SER A 87 -0.82 9.81 -15.10
N ASP A 88 -0.90 9.76 -16.44
CA ASP A 88 -2.12 9.98 -17.23
C ASP A 88 -2.41 8.80 -18.18
N ASP A 89 -1.79 7.62 -17.96
CA ASP A 89 -1.96 6.43 -18.78
C ASP A 89 -2.77 5.39 -18.01
N PHE A 90 -4.07 5.33 -18.30
CA PHE A 90 -5.04 4.42 -17.71
C PHE A 90 -5.73 3.61 -18.80
N ASP A 91 -5.67 2.29 -18.71
CA ASP A 91 -6.38 1.38 -19.60
C ASP A 91 -6.85 0.15 -18.81
N VAL A 92 -8.14 0.07 -18.56
CA VAL A 92 -8.78 -1.01 -17.81
C VAL A 92 -9.53 -1.99 -18.71
N SER A 93 -9.26 -1.96 -20.03
CA SER A 93 -9.81 -2.96 -20.94
C SER A 93 -9.33 -4.37 -20.59
N ALA A 94 -10.19 -5.36 -20.79
CA ALA A 94 -9.87 -6.78 -20.49
C ALA A 94 -8.60 -7.25 -21.23
N ALA A 95 -8.42 -6.81 -22.47
CA ALA A 95 -7.24 -7.14 -23.28
C ALA A 95 -5.97 -6.54 -22.68
N ARG A 96 -6.03 -5.28 -22.20
CA ARG A 96 -4.89 -4.60 -21.59
C ARG A 96 -4.52 -5.19 -20.23
N ILE A 97 -5.51 -5.51 -19.39
CA ILE A 97 -5.31 -6.18 -18.10
C ILE A 97 -4.58 -7.50 -18.30
N ARG A 98 -5.04 -8.35 -19.23
CA ARG A 98 -4.40 -9.63 -19.54
C ARG A 98 -2.98 -9.47 -20.09
N SER A 99 -2.78 -8.57 -21.04
CA SER A 99 -1.44 -8.33 -21.60
C SER A 99 -0.47 -7.70 -20.59
N SER A 100 -1.00 -6.91 -19.65
CA SER A 100 -0.23 -6.35 -18.54
C SER A 100 0.27 -7.45 -17.60
N LEU A 101 -0.56 -8.43 -17.26
CA LEU A 101 -0.14 -9.59 -16.47
C LEU A 101 1.06 -10.29 -17.13
N GLN A 102 0.96 -10.62 -18.43
CA GLN A 102 2.05 -11.26 -19.14
C GLN A 102 3.33 -10.42 -19.11
N ARG A 103 3.21 -9.11 -19.36
CA ARG A 103 4.37 -8.21 -19.29
C ARG A 103 4.98 -8.17 -17.89
N SER A 104 4.16 -8.13 -16.85
CA SER A 104 4.65 -8.17 -15.47
C SER A 104 5.39 -9.47 -15.17
N LEU A 105 4.89 -10.63 -15.61
CA LEU A 105 5.57 -11.91 -15.47
C LEU A 105 6.96 -11.91 -16.14
N ASP A 106 7.06 -11.33 -17.34
CA ASP A 106 8.32 -11.23 -18.08
C ASP A 106 9.35 -10.34 -17.33
N LEU A 107 8.91 -9.16 -16.83
CA LEU A 107 9.76 -8.23 -16.08
C LEU A 107 10.18 -8.79 -14.73
N LEU A 108 9.24 -9.40 -14.01
CA LEU A 108 9.46 -10.04 -12.71
C LEU A 108 10.20 -11.37 -12.80
N ARG A 109 10.37 -11.92 -14.05
CA ARG A 109 11.10 -13.17 -14.34
C ARG A 109 10.53 -14.35 -13.56
N THR A 110 9.23 -14.46 -13.52
CA THR A 110 8.47 -15.50 -12.82
C THR A 110 7.34 -16.00 -13.71
N ASP A 111 6.87 -17.20 -13.46
CA ASP A 111 5.73 -17.81 -14.16
C ASP A 111 4.38 -17.52 -13.51
N HIS A 112 4.38 -16.91 -12.30
CA HIS A 112 3.16 -16.55 -11.59
C HIS A 112 3.34 -15.33 -10.69
N VAL A 113 2.22 -14.64 -10.43
CA VAL A 113 2.04 -13.70 -9.32
C VAL A 113 0.95 -14.24 -8.40
N ASP A 114 1.05 -13.93 -7.11
CA ASP A 114 0.10 -14.43 -6.12
C ASP A 114 -1.13 -13.55 -6.03
N VAL A 115 -0.95 -12.23 -6.10
CA VAL A 115 -2.02 -11.24 -6.01
C VAL A 115 -1.96 -10.30 -7.21
N PHE A 116 -3.09 -10.11 -7.90
CA PHE A 116 -3.20 -9.19 -9.02
C PHE A 116 -4.34 -8.21 -8.82
N GLN A 117 -4.06 -6.90 -8.86
CA GLN A 117 -4.99 -5.86 -8.44
C GLN A 117 -5.25 -4.83 -9.54
N LEU A 118 -6.44 -4.21 -9.56
CA LEU A 118 -6.63 -2.95 -10.28
C LEU A 118 -6.01 -1.81 -9.49
N HIS A 119 -5.26 -0.96 -10.16
CA HIS A 119 -4.50 0.14 -9.54
C HIS A 119 -5.29 1.43 -9.58
N ASP A 120 -5.53 2.02 -8.39
CA ASP A 120 -6.08 3.37 -8.22
C ASP A 120 -7.39 3.57 -9.00
N VAL A 121 -8.41 2.80 -8.61
CA VAL A 121 -9.70 2.74 -9.31
C VAL A 121 -10.43 4.07 -9.41
N GLU A 122 -10.07 5.06 -8.60
CA GLU A 122 -10.64 6.42 -8.58
C GLU A 122 -10.28 7.29 -9.79
N PHE A 123 -9.30 6.90 -10.59
CA PHE A 123 -8.87 7.64 -11.77
C PHE A 123 -9.60 7.21 -13.06
N VAL A 124 -10.44 6.18 -12.97
CA VAL A 124 -11.20 5.64 -14.09
C VAL A 124 -12.69 5.70 -13.74
N PRO A 125 -13.60 5.94 -14.70
CA PRO A 125 -15.03 5.92 -14.44
C PRO A 125 -15.46 4.59 -13.77
N LEU A 126 -16.20 4.69 -12.66
CA LEU A 126 -16.59 3.53 -11.84
C LEU A 126 -17.38 2.48 -12.64
N GLU A 127 -18.15 2.92 -13.63
CA GLU A 127 -18.87 2.03 -14.57
C GLU A 127 -17.90 1.11 -15.32
N GLN A 128 -16.77 1.64 -15.83
CA GLN A 128 -15.75 0.82 -16.49
C GLN A 128 -15.08 -0.15 -15.53
N ILE A 129 -14.87 0.26 -14.27
CA ILE A 129 -14.33 -0.62 -13.24
C ILE A 129 -15.30 -1.79 -13.01
N ARG A 130 -16.60 -1.53 -12.86
CA ARG A 130 -17.63 -2.52 -12.58
C ARG A 130 -17.91 -3.46 -13.75
N GLU A 131 -18.06 -2.90 -14.95
CA GLU A 131 -18.54 -3.64 -16.11
C GLU A 131 -17.43 -4.35 -16.89
N VAL A 132 -16.18 -3.86 -16.79
CA VAL A 132 -15.07 -4.38 -17.61
C VAL A 132 -13.91 -4.86 -16.74
N ALA A 133 -13.38 -4.01 -15.86
CA ALA A 133 -12.11 -4.28 -15.24
C ALA A 133 -12.18 -5.36 -14.15
N VAL A 134 -13.13 -5.28 -13.22
CA VAL A 134 -13.30 -6.29 -12.18
C VAL A 134 -13.69 -7.65 -12.79
N PRO A 135 -14.65 -7.75 -13.71
CA PRO A 135 -14.92 -9.01 -14.42
C PRO A 135 -13.69 -9.60 -15.10
N ALA A 136 -12.85 -8.77 -15.72
CA ALA A 136 -11.61 -9.26 -16.34
C ALA A 136 -10.60 -9.82 -15.33
N LEU A 137 -10.48 -9.21 -14.14
CA LEU A 137 -9.65 -9.77 -13.06
C LEU A 137 -10.19 -11.10 -12.54
N LEU A 138 -11.48 -11.17 -12.27
CA LEU A 138 -12.13 -12.39 -11.79
C LEU A 138 -11.94 -13.54 -12.78
N ALA A 139 -12.04 -13.27 -14.09
CA ALA A 139 -11.78 -14.26 -15.13
C ALA A 139 -10.33 -14.80 -15.09
N LEU A 140 -9.33 -13.95 -14.82
CA LEU A 140 -7.92 -14.38 -14.66
C LEU A 140 -7.74 -15.31 -13.45
N ARG A 141 -8.45 -15.07 -12.34
CA ARG A 141 -8.47 -15.96 -11.18
C ARG A 141 -9.15 -17.29 -11.51
N GLU A 142 -10.30 -17.27 -12.16
CA GLU A 142 -11.03 -18.48 -12.56
C GLU A 142 -10.22 -19.35 -13.54
N GLU A 143 -9.44 -18.73 -14.43
CA GLU A 143 -8.51 -19.42 -15.33
C GLU A 143 -7.26 -19.97 -14.59
N GLY A 144 -7.07 -19.65 -13.32
CA GLY A 144 -5.92 -20.08 -12.52
C GLY A 144 -4.61 -19.35 -12.85
N LEU A 145 -4.66 -18.21 -13.53
CA LEU A 145 -3.49 -17.41 -13.91
C LEU A 145 -2.95 -16.56 -12.75
N VAL A 146 -3.79 -16.27 -11.77
CA VAL A 146 -3.44 -15.60 -10.51
C VAL A 146 -4.17 -16.28 -9.36
N ARG A 147 -3.64 -16.21 -8.13
CA ARG A 147 -4.25 -16.87 -6.96
C ARG A 147 -5.33 -16.02 -6.33
N ALA A 148 -5.10 -14.72 -6.24
CA ALA A 148 -5.98 -13.75 -5.61
C ALA A 148 -6.09 -12.49 -6.46
N VAL A 149 -7.27 -11.87 -6.43
CA VAL A 149 -7.54 -10.62 -7.16
C VAL A 149 -8.08 -9.55 -6.22
N GLY A 150 -7.87 -8.30 -6.60
CA GLY A 150 -8.34 -7.20 -5.79
C GLY A 150 -8.30 -5.85 -6.48
N VAL A 151 -8.58 -4.82 -5.70
CA VAL A 151 -8.55 -3.44 -6.17
C VAL A 151 -7.73 -2.58 -5.20
N THR A 152 -7.14 -1.52 -5.71
CA THR A 152 -6.50 -0.49 -4.89
C THR A 152 -7.12 0.87 -5.14
N GLY A 153 -7.18 1.70 -4.13
CA GLY A 153 -7.69 3.06 -4.26
C GLY A 153 -7.76 3.81 -2.94
N TYR A 154 -8.00 5.11 -3.08
CA TYR A 154 -8.14 6.01 -1.95
C TYR A 154 -9.59 6.17 -1.46
N PRO A 155 -10.63 6.32 -2.32
CA PRO A 155 -11.98 6.62 -1.85
C PRO A 155 -12.61 5.45 -1.08
N VAL A 156 -12.80 5.62 0.21
CA VAL A 156 -13.39 4.60 1.10
C VAL A 156 -14.74 4.10 0.60
N GLU A 157 -15.61 5.01 0.14
CA GLU A 157 -16.94 4.65 -0.38
C GLU A 157 -16.86 3.75 -1.61
N THR A 158 -15.96 4.06 -2.54
CA THR A 158 -15.75 3.26 -3.74
C THR A 158 -15.20 1.87 -3.40
N ILE A 159 -14.21 1.82 -2.51
CA ILE A 159 -13.62 0.55 -2.05
C ILE A 159 -14.68 -0.33 -1.37
N CYS A 160 -15.44 0.22 -0.44
CA CYS A 160 -16.51 -0.52 0.24
C CYS A 160 -17.57 -1.04 -0.76
N ALA A 161 -18.03 -0.18 -1.67
CA ALA A 161 -19.01 -0.58 -2.68
C ALA A 161 -18.51 -1.72 -3.59
N LEU A 162 -17.24 -1.69 -4.01
CA LEU A 162 -16.67 -2.76 -4.83
C LEU A 162 -16.51 -4.07 -4.04
N VAL A 163 -16.17 -4.00 -2.75
CA VAL A 163 -16.11 -5.18 -1.87
C VAL A 163 -17.49 -5.82 -1.66
N GLU A 164 -18.54 -5.00 -1.51
CA GLU A 164 -19.91 -5.49 -1.34
C GLU A 164 -20.49 -6.10 -2.64
N GLU A 165 -20.05 -5.60 -3.79
CA GLU A 165 -20.59 -5.98 -5.10
C GLU A 165 -19.88 -7.19 -5.71
N PHE A 166 -18.59 -7.38 -5.43
CA PHE A 166 -17.75 -8.38 -6.09
C PHE A 166 -17.02 -9.30 -5.10
N ASP A 167 -16.79 -10.54 -5.49
CA ASP A 167 -15.98 -11.52 -4.76
C ASP A 167 -14.47 -11.19 -4.90
N LEU A 168 -14.03 -10.15 -4.20
CA LEU A 168 -12.64 -9.71 -4.17
C LEU A 168 -11.90 -10.37 -3.00
N ASP A 169 -10.73 -10.91 -3.30
CA ASP A 169 -9.88 -11.54 -2.28
C ASP A 169 -9.16 -10.51 -1.41
N VAL A 170 -8.74 -9.39 -1.99
CA VAL A 170 -7.98 -8.34 -1.30
C VAL A 170 -8.40 -6.95 -1.73
N VAL A 171 -8.27 -5.99 -0.83
CA VAL A 171 -8.27 -4.56 -1.14
C VAL A 171 -7.04 -3.91 -0.53
N LEU A 172 -6.43 -2.97 -1.26
CA LEU A 172 -5.39 -2.12 -0.74
C LEU A 172 -5.91 -0.69 -0.72
N THR A 173 -5.89 -0.05 0.46
CA THR A 173 -6.13 1.38 0.57
C THR A 173 -4.98 2.06 1.31
N TYR A 174 -4.82 3.35 1.11
CA TYR A 174 -3.67 4.08 1.62
C TYR A 174 -4.05 5.35 2.36
N ALA A 175 -3.24 5.69 3.37
CA ALA A 175 -3.40 6.85 4.25
C ALA A 175 -4.70 6.87 5.08
N HIS A 176 -5.38 5.73 5.25
CA HIS A 176 -6.63 5.57 6.02
C HIS A 176 -6.46 4.87 7.37
N ALA A 177 -5.24 4.42 7.71
CA ALA A 177 -4.87 3.93 9.03
C ALA A 177 -3.60 4.63 9.48
N THR A 178 -3.71 5.91 9.79
CA THR A 178 -2.59 6.79 10.18
C THR A 178 -2.88 7.49 11.50
N LEU A 179 -1.89 8.19 12.03
CA LEU A 179 -2.10 9.05 13.20
C LEU A 179 -3.15 10.15 12.95
N LEU A 180 -3.50 10.44 11.69
CA LEU A 180 -4.45 11.50 11.30
C LEU A 180 -5.82 10.96 10.88
N ASP A 181 -5.91 9.71 10.45
CA ASP A 181 -7.13 9.11 9.91
C ASP A 181 -7.28 7.65 10.35
N ASP A 182 -8.49 7.27 10.73
CA ASP A 182 -8.86 5.91 11.15
C ASP A 182 -10.00 5.30 10.30
N SER A 183 -10.25 5.86 9.13
CA SER A 183 -11.35 5.42 8.26
C SER A 183 -11.17 4.00 7.73
N LEU A 184 -9.94 3.49 7.64
CA LEU A 184 -9.70 2.07 7.37
C LEU A 184 -10.35 1.20 8.45
N MET A 185 -10.10 1.49 9.74
CA MET A 185 -10.58 0.69 10.85
C MET A 185 -12.09 0.83 11.05
N THR A 186 -12.61 2.05 10.86
CA THR A 186 -14.01 2.36 11.19
C THR A 186 -14.99 2.10 10.05
N ARG A 187 -14.50 1.99 8.81
CA ARG A 187 -15.34 1.89 7.61
C ARG A 187 -14.95 0.73 6.69
N VAL A 188 -13.68 0.60 6.31
CA VAL A 188 -13.24 -0.42 5.34
C VAL A 188 -13.22 -1.81 5.95
N LEU A 189 -12.59 -1.97 7.13
CA LEU A 189 -12.47 -3.28 7.79
C LEU A 189 -13.82 -3.97 8.04
N PRO A 190 -14.85 -3.30 8.62
CA PRO A 190 -16.12 -3.98 8.87
C PRO A 190 -16.77 -4.53 7.60
N VAL A 191 -16.67 -3.80 6.48
CA VAL A 191 -17.18 -4.24 5.18
C VAL A 191 -16.35 -5.40 4.61
N ALA A 192 -15.03 -5.27 4.68
CA ALA A 192 -14.11 -6.30 4.18
C ALA A 192 -14.25 -7.62 4.96
N GLU A 193 -14.32 -7.57 6.29
CA GLU A 193 -14.52 -8.73 7.16
C GLU A 193 -15.86 -9.44 6.86
N ALA A 194 -16.94 -8.67 6.67
CA ALA A 194 -18.24 -9.22 6.35
C ALA A 194 -18.27 -9.98 5.00
N ASN A 195 -17.38 -9.62 4.09
CA ASN A 195 -17.27 -10.22 2.74
C ASN A 195 -16.08 -11.18 2.59
N GLY A 196 -15.29 -11.44 3.66
CA GLY A 196 -14.13 -12.32 3.60
C GLY A 196 -12.93 -11.78 2.83
N THR A 197 -12.94 -10.47 2.51
CA THR A 197 -11.89 -9.75 1.78
C THR A 197 -10.77 -9.33 2.72
N ALA A 198 -9.52 -9.59 2.37
CA ALA A 198 -8.38 -9.11 3.14
C ALA A 198 -8.12 -7.62 2.89
N VAL A 199 -7.72 -6.90 3.94
CA VAL A 199 -7.30 -5.51 3.81
C VAL A 199 -5.78 -5.41 3.89
N MET A 200 -5.18 -4.77 2.90
CA MET A 200 -3.80 -4.31 2.88
C MET A 200 -3.80 -2.80 3.10
N ASN A 201 -2.98 -2.33 4.02
CA ASN A 201 -2.86 -0.91 4.32
C ASN A 201 -1.55 -0.35 3.76
N ALA A 202 -1.52 0.92 3.39
CA ALA A 202 -0.31 1.60 2.90
C ALA A 202 -0.25 3.07 3.35
N ALA A 203 0.89 3.70 3.09
CA ALA A 203 1.12 5.12 3.37
C ALA A 203 0.90 5.53 4.84
N ALA A 204 1.43 4.77 5.78
CA ALA A 204 1.39 5.01 7.22
C ALA A 204 1.78 6.45 7.62
N VAL A 205 2.69 7.06 6.88
CA VAL A 205 3.16 8.45 7.09
C VAL A 205 2.34 9.50 6.32
N SER A 206 1.11 9.17 5.91
CA SER A 206 0.19 10.08 5.20
C SER A 206 0.87 10.80 4.03
N LEU A 207 1.47 10.02 3.10
CA LEU A 207 2.22 10.51 1.93
C LEU A 207 3.33 11.54 2.29
N GLY A 208 3.95 11.39 3.46
CA GLY A 208 5.06 12.21 3.93
C GLY A 208 4.70 13.32 4.92
N LEU A 209 3.43 13.59 5.19
CA LEU A 209 3.03 14.57 6.21
C LEU A 209 3.56 14.23 7.60
N LEU A 210 3.59 12.95 7.96
CA LEU A 210 4.10 12.44 9.24
C LEU A 210 5.57 12.03 9.14
N THR A 211 6.41 12.99 8.71
CA THR A 211 7.86 12.86 8.69
C THR A 211 8.47 14.10 9.32
N PRO A 212 9.75 14.08 9.75
CA PRO A 212 10.42 15.26 10.29
C PRO A 212 10.42 16.47 9.34
N SER A 213 10.33 16.23 8.03
CA SER A 213 10.20 17.26 6.99
C SER A 213 8.75 17.57 6.59
N GLY A 214 7.77 16.97 7.20
CA GLY A 214 6.36 17.08 6.82
C GLY A 214 5.78 18.49 6.82
N GLY A 215 6.32 19.38 7.65
CA GLY A 215 5.97 20.80 7.64
C GLY A 215 6.44 21.59 6.39
N SER A 216 7.35 21.01 5.60
CA SER A 216 7.86 21.59 4.34
C SER A 216 7.37 20.88 3.10
N MET A 217 6.29 20.10 3.21
CA MET A 217 5.69 19.35 2.10
C MET A 217 5.30 20.24 0.93
N ALA A 218 5.40 19.67 -0.27
CA ALA A 218 5.07 20.33 -1.52
C ALA A 218 3.65 20.93 -1.48
N ALA A 219 3.49 22.07 -2.11
CA ALA A 219 2.21 22.78 -2.15
C ALA A 219 1.08 21.98 -2.82
N ASP A 220 1.44 21.00 -3.65
CA ASP A 220 0.56 20.11 -4.40
C ASP A 220 0.10 18.87 -3.63
N HIS A 221 0.56 18.64 -2.38
CA HIS A 221 0.04 17.55 -1.55
C HIS A 221 -1.50 17.68 -1.40
N PRO A 222 -2.28 16.60 -1.56
CA PRO A 222 -3.75 16.67 -1.63
C PRO A 222 -4.44 17.04 -0.31
N ALA A 223 -3.75 16.92 0.83
CA ALA A 223 -4.31 17.19 2.15
C ALA A 223 -4.83 18.62 2.28
N SER A 224 -6.02 18.75 2.86
CA SER A 224 -6.63 20.04 3.21
C SER A 224 -5.80 20.82 4.24
N PRO A 225 -5.98 22.13 4.38
CA PRO A 225 -5.33 22.91 5.42
C PRO A 225 -5.52 22.33 6.82
N VAL A 226 -6.71 21.82 7.14
CA VAL A 226 -7.02 21.22 8.45
C VAL A 226 -6.17 19.97 8.72
N ILE A 227 -6.01 19.09 7.73
CA ILE A 227 -5.15 17.90 7.84
C ILE A 227 -3.68 18.31 7.99
N ARG A 228 -3.22 19.31 7.23
CA ARG A 228 -1.83 19.82 7.30
C ARG A 228 -1.53 20.45 8.67
N GLU A 229 -2.46 21.22 9.23
CA GLU A 229 -2.33 21.80 10.57
C GLU A 229 -2.26 20.71 11.64
N ALA A 230 -3.11 19.70 11.57
CA ALA A 230 -3.07 18.56 12.47
C ALA A 230 -1.74 17.79 12.34
N ALA A 231 -1.27 17.54 11.13
CA ALA A 231 0.02 16.90 10.89
C ALA A 231 1.17 17.70 11.49
N ALA A 232 1.19 19.01 11.28
CA ALA A 232 2.22 19.90 11.87
C ALA A 232 2.20 19.87 13.41
N ALA A 233 1.00 19.82 14.02
CA ALA A 233 0.85 19.71 15.46
C ALA A 233 1.38 18.38 15.99
N VAL A 234 1.08 17.25 15.29
CA VAL A 234 1.61 15.92 15.63
C VAL A 234 3.13 15.88 15.52
N VAL A 235 3.69 16.41 14.43
CA VAL A 235 5.15 16.49 14.25
C VAL A 235 5.79 17.30 15.37
N ALA A 236 5.23 18.46 15.72
CA ALA A 236 5.75 19.32 16.79
C ALA A 236 5.67 18.64 18.17
N LEU A 237 4.59 17.90 18.44
CA LEU A 237 4.43 17.13 19.68
C LEU A 237 5.51 16.05 19.76
N CYS A 238 5.67 15.21 18.73
CA CYS A 238 6.69 14.16 18.70
C CYS A 238 8.12 14.74 18.84
N GLN A 239 8.42 15.86 18.19
CA GLN A 239 9.72 16.54 18.32
C GLN A 239 9.97 17.01 19.76
N ARG A 240 8.98 17.56 20.45
CA ARG A 240 9.09 18.00 21.85
C ARG A 240 9.37 16.82 22.79
N GLU A 241 8.73 15.69 22.53
CA GLU A 241 8.89 14.44 23.32
C GLU A 241 10.12 13.61 22.88
N GLY A 242 10.89 14.07 21.88
CA GLY A 242 12.09 13.38 21.38
C GLY A 242 11.79 12.08 20.63
N VAL A 243 10.59 11.93 20.08
CA VAL A 243 10.12 10.73 19.35
C VAL A 243 10.17 10.99 17.86
N ASP A 244 10.61 9.99 17.08
CA ASP A 244 10.51 10.02 15.62
C ASP A 244 9.05 9.79 15.20
N VAL A 245 8.43 10.83 14.64
CA VAL A 245 7.04 10.80 14.19
C VAL A 245 6.78 9.72 13.13
N ALA A 246 7.74 9.46 12.23
CA ALA A 246 7.59 8.44 11.20
C ALA A 246 7.63 7.02 11.81
N GLN A 247 8.45 6.81 12.84
CA GLN A 247 8.49 5.57 13.60
C GLN A 247 7.14 5.34 14.31
N LEU A 248 6.63 6.33 15.05
CA LEU A 248 5.33 6.24 15.73
C LEU A 248 4.19 6.01 14.74
N ALA A 249 4.19 6.69 13.58
CA ALA A 249 3.20 6.50 12.53
C ALA A 249 3.22 5.06 11.96
N ASN A 250 4.40 4.51 11.73
CA ASN A 250 4.55 3.12 11.30
C ASN A 250 4.10 2.14 12.38
N GLN A 251 4.50 2.33 13.65
CA GLN A 251 4.05 1.50 14.77
C GLN A 251 2.52 1.48 14.85
N TYR A 252 1.89 2.65 14.86
CA TYR A 252 0.44 2.78 14.90
C TYR A 252 -0.23 2.05 13.73
N SER A 253 0.22 2.32 12.53
CA SER A 253 -0.34 1.77 11.30
C SER A 253 -0.21 0.24 11.24
N ILE A 254 0.94 -0.31 11.63
CA ILE A 254 1.19 -1.75 11.64
C ILE A 254 0.42 -2.46 12.76
N GLN A 255 0.46 -1.91 13.98
CA GLN A 255 -0.05 -2.60 15.17
C GLN A 255 -1.54 -2.38 15.42
N ARG A 256 -2.12 -1.26 14.92
CA ARG A 256 -3.50 -0.83 15.26
C ARG A 256 -4.47 -0.84 14.08
N SER A 257 -3.99 -0.96 12.86
CA SER A 257 -4.88 -0.90 11.68
C SER A 257 -5.86 -2.06 11.57
N GLY A 258 -5.53 -3.23 12.09
CA GLY A 258 -6.29 -4.46 11.86
C GLY A 258 -6.13 -5.05 10.46
N ALA A 259 -5.36 -4.41 9.58
CA ALA A 259 -5.06 -4.92 8.25
C ALA A 259 -4.19 -6.18 8.31
N ALA A 260 -4.31 -7.06 7.33
CA ALA A 260 -3.48 -8.26 7.21
C ALA A 260 -2.00 -7.91 7.09
N THR A 261 -1.69 -6.80 6.45
CA THR A 261 -0.32 -6.28 6.28
C THR A 261 -0.32 -4.77 6.05
N THR A 262 0.77 -4.11 6.45
CA THR A 262 1.03 -2.69 6.12
C THR A 262 2.21 -2.60 5.17
N VAL A 263 1.97 -2.02 4.00
CA VAL A 263 2.96 -1.86 2.93
C VAL A 263 3.81 -0.63 3.19
N ILE A 264 5.11 -0.85 3.37
CA ILE A 264 6.11 0.19 3.63
C ILE A 264 6.99 0.38 2.39
N GLY A 265 6.93 1.57 1.80
CA GLY A 265 7.75 1.96 0.66
C GLY A 265 8.99 2.73 1.10
N THR A 266 10.19 2.23 0.76
CA THR A 266 11.44 2.92 1.08
C THR A 266 12.58 2.53 0.14
N ARG A 267 13.59 3.43 0.02
CA ARG A 267 14.86 3.18 -0.69
C ARG A 267 16.02 2.87 0.26
N LYS A 268 15.75 2.84 1.57
CA LYS A 268 16.80 2.68 2.59
C LYS A 268 16.58 1.38 3.36
N PRO A 269 17.55 0.43 3.33
CA PRO A 269 17.45 -0.79 4.14
C PRO A 269 17.21 -0.52 5.64
N ALA A 270 17.79 0.56 6.17
CA ALA A 270 17.56 0.96 7.56
C ALA A 270 16.08 1.24 7.89
N ASN A 271 15.32 1.81 6.95
CA ASN A 271 13.88 2.05 7.15
C ASN A 271 13.08 0.74 7.11
N VAL A 272 13.55 -0.28 6.38
CA VAL A 272 12.92 -1.62 6.42
C VAL A 272 13.09 -2.23 7.80
N ARG A 273 14.32 -2.15 8.37
CA ARG A 273 14.60 -2.59 9.75
C ARG A 273 13.71 -1.87 10.76
N ALA A 274 13.68 -0.54 10.70
CA ALA A 274 12.85 0.26 11.59
C ALA A 274 11.36 -0.11 11.52
N ALA A 275 10.83 -0.40 10.33
CA ALA A 275 9.44 -0.85 10.18
C ALA A 275 9.19 -2.24 10.79
N VAL A 276 10.14 -3.16 10.65
CA VAL A 276 10.05 -4.48 11.27
C VAL A 276 10.18 -4.39 12.80
N GLU A 277 11.06 -3.54 13.32
CA GLU A 277 11.19 -3.24 14.75
C GLU A 277 9.88 -2.61 15.27
N ALA A 278 9.34 -1.62 14.55
CA ALA A 278 8.08 -0.98 14.86
C ALA A 278 6.89 -1.97 15.02
N ALA A 279 6.91 -3.10 14.31
CA ALA A 279 5.88 -4.12 14.45
C ALA A 279 5.89 -4.84 15.81
N GLY A 280 7.04 -4.90 16.49
CA GLY A 280 7.23 -5.63 17.75
C GLY A 280 7.45 -4.75 18.98
N GLU A 281 7.81 -3.48 18.83
CA GLU A 281 8.05 -2.57 19.92
C GLU A 281 6.73 -2.05 20.52
N PRO A 282 6.60 -1.94 21.85
CA PRO A 282 5.41 -1.37 22.47
C PRO A 282 5.28 0.12 22.11
N ILE A 283 4.05 0.56 21.87
CA ILE A 283 3.73 1.97 21.68
C ILE A 283 3.60 2.64 23.06
N ASP A 284 4.12 3.86 23.20
CA ASP A 284 3.81 4.72 24.33
C ASP A 284 2.33 5.16 24.22
N GLU A 285 1.46 4.57 25.04
CA GLU A 285 0.02 4.78 24.98
C GLU A 285 -0.39 6.18 25.45
N GLU A 286 0.38 6.81 26.35
CA GLU A 286 0.11 8.18 26.82
C GLU A 286 0.40 9.18 25.70
N LEU A 287 1.57 9.10 25.09
CA LEU A 287 1.91 9.91 23.93
C LEU A 287 0.96 9.65 22.75
N LEU A 288 0.64 8.38 22.48
CA LEU A 288 -0.30 8.03 21.42
C LEU A 288 -1.67 8.69 21.64
N ALA A 289 -2.18 8.66 22.86
CA ALA A 289 -3.48 9.30 23.18
C ALA A 289 -3.42 10.83 22.94
N GLU A 290 -2.33 11.52 23.31
CA GLU A 290 -2.14 12.93 23.03
C GLU A 290 -2.10 13.22 21.52
N VAL A 291 -1.36 12.39 20.76
CA VAL A 291 -1.26 12.50 19.29
C VAL A 291 -2.63 12.31 18.65
N LEU A 292 -3.38 11.28 19.06
CA LEU A 292 -4.70 10.99 18.49
C LEU A 292 -5.74 12.07 18.81
N ALA A 293 -5.57 12.81 19.92
CA ALA A 293 -6.43 13.96 20.26
C ALA A 293 -6.22 15.15 19.30
N LEU A 294 -5.13 15.20 18.54
CA LEU A 294 -4.85 16.21 17.52
C LEU A 294 -5.47 15.92 16.15
N ARG A 295 -6.13 14.77 15.99
CA ARG A 295 -6.80 14.41 14.73
C ARG A 295 -7.82 15.45 14.29
N PRO A 296 -7.99 15.68 12.99
CA PRO A 296 -9.12 16.46 12.48
C PRO A 296 -10.46 15.81 12.87
N PRO A 297 -11.57 16.56 12.84
CA PRO A 297 -12.92 15.98 12.89
C PRO A 297 -13.08 14.86 11.88
N ALA A 298 -13.86 13.82 12.20
CA ALA A 298 -13.93 12.60 11.40
C ALA A 298 -14.33 12.83 9.94
N ASP A 299 -15.18 13.82 9.68
CA ASP A 299 -15.61 14.25 8.33
C ASP A 299 -14.58 15.09 7.56
N GLN A 300 -13.41 15.40 8.17
CA GLN A 300 -12.35 16.23 7.58
C GLN A 300 -11.00 15.51 7.54
N ARG A 301 -10.94 14.20 7.79
CA ARG A 301 -9.69 13.41 7.84
C ARG A 301 -9.22 12.95 6.48
N THR A 302 -10.08 12.96 5.47
CA THR A 302 -9.77 12.54 4.11
C THR A 302 -9.68 13.74 3.16
N TRP A 303 -9.10 13.55 2.01
CA TRP A 303 -9.04 14.54 0.92
C TRP A 303 -9.77 14.04 -0.33
N PRO A 304 -10.17 14.94 -1.25
CA PRO A 304 -10.83 14.54 -2.49
C PRO A 304 -9.94 13.61 -3.32
N ALA A 305 -10.49 12.49 -3.73
CA ALA A 305 -9.82 11.54 -4.61
C ALA A 305 -9.68 12.08 -6.05
N GLY A 306 -8.64 11.64 -6.77
CA GLY A 306 -8.45 11.97 -8.17
C GLY A 306 -7.81 13.34 -8.45
N GLY A 307 -7.53 14.13 -7.43
CA GLY A 307 -6.90 15.45 -7.58
C GLY A 307 -5.37 15.43 -7.55
N TRP A 308 -4.79 14.39 -6.98
CA TRP A 308 -3.34 14.26 -6.86
C TRP A 308 -2.80 13.31 -7.93
N ARG A 309 -1.94 13.84 -8.78
CA ARG A 309 -1.32 13.12 -9.89
C ARG A 309 0.18 12.93 -9.71
N GLY A 310 0.59 12.75 -8.42
CA GLY A 310 1.94 12.67 -7.90
C GLY A 310 3.03 12.17 -8.76
#